data_ef5e318252650abb8a5dd0c080388641
#
_entry.id   ef5e318252650abb8a5dd0c080388641
#
_cell.length_a   1.000
_cell.length_b   1.000
_cell.length_c   1.000
_cell.angle_alpha   90.00
_cell.angle_beta   90.00
_cell.angle_gamma   90.00
#
_symmetry.space_group_name_H-M   'P 1'
#
loop_
_entity.id
_entity.type
_entity.pdbx_description
1 polymer ?
#
loop_
_entity_poly.entity_id
_entity_poly.type
_entity_poly.pdbx_seq_one_letter_code
_entity_poly.pdbx_strand_id
1 'polypeptide(L)'
;MATKRATTTLTAAALCAVLLAGCDSTEQVAGVDRGGNPVAVVTKGEITGFGSVIVNGVRYETGSAEIVIDGEPGTEAGLSVGAVVTLRGERVPGADTGTASRIEFDDSVEGPVDAVDAAAGTAVVLGRIVHVSIDTLFEGNDAVTGLDDLTAGDAVEVSGFDRADGSVEATLMRLKSAPDRLELTGVAAQVDTVAQRLRIGGALVDYGSAMLDGFADGAPANGDRVEARGSQRAADGTLIAETLSFKEQGVDAAAEGEEAKVEGLITRFASAADFDVDGQPVATDDATVFEGGNASMLGPDVRVEVEGTVTDTGAILAERVRLESPSQARLDGTVDDVDPDAGTLTAAGVAILTDGKTRFRDASSQRQRPFSLADIASGDRVEAAGTESGDALMARTVTRTDADAGVVLRARARDVGESRFVMLGVTVVTDGTTAFEEDGQPIDAAAFYATAEGRDVEVEGTLNGDIVAARVRLLED
;
A
#
# COMPACT_ATOMS: atom_id res chain seq x y z
N MET A 1 31.19 51.51 69.60
CA MET A 1 29.77 51.67 69.99
C MET A 1 28.96 50.59 69.33
N ALA A 2 28.34 49.78 70.21
CA ALA A 2 27.16 48.86 69.99
C ALA A 2 27.32 47.80 68.87
N THR A 3 27.65 46.59 69.20
CA THR A 3 26.93 45.42 69.74
C THR A 3 25.62 45.02 69.05
N LYS A 4 25.58 43.82 68.45
CA LYS A 4 24.74 42.66 68.92
C LYS A 4 24.82 41.50 67.92
N ARG A 5 25.38 40.39 68.36
CA ARG A 5 24.83 39.01 68.71
C ARG A 5 24.19 38.32 67.52
N ALA A 6 24.79 37.26 66.97
CA ALA A 6 24.87 35.84 67.33
C ALA A 6 23.48 35.16 67.50
N THR A 7 23.18 34.21 66.63
CA THR A 7 22.58 32.91 67.06
C THR A 7 22.91 31.79 66.10
N THR A 8 23.56 30.79 66.63
CA THR A 8 23.92 29.51 66.05
C THR A 8 22.74 28.56 66.12
N THR A 9 22.47 27.81 65.08
CA THR A 9 21.71 26.55 65.20
C THR A 9 22.38 25.46 64.32
N LEU A 10 22.90 24.48 65.00
CA LEU A 10 23.31 23.16 64.49
C LEU A 10 22.10 22.40 64.01
N THR A 11 22.20 21.72 62.88
CA THR A 11 21.40 20.50 62.63
C THR A 11 22.24 19.52 61.85
N ALA A 12 22.06 18.26 62.26
CA ALA A 12 22.87 17.07 62.04
C ALA A 12 22.99 16.63 60.58
N ALA A 13 24.17 16.09 60.29
CA ALA A 13 24.48 15.30 59.11
C ALA A 13 23.81 13.90 59.21
N ALA A 14 23.00 13.55 58.20
CA ALA A 14 22.65 12.16 57.96
C ALA A 14 23.31 11.71 56.65
N LEU A 15 24.23 10.78 56.78
CA LEU A 15 24.98 10.13 55.73
C LEU A 15 24.09 9.03 55.11
N CYS A 16 23.55 9.24 53.90
CA CYS A 16 22.97 8.15 53.11
C CYS A 16 23.92 7.74 52.00
N ALA A 17 24.45 6.53 52.10
CA ALA A 17 25.19 5.87 51.05
C ALA A 17 24.20 5.51 49.91
N VAL A 18 24.41 6.05 48.73
CA VAL A 18 23.68 5.64 47.51
C VAL A 18 24.58 4.66 46.75
N LEU A 19 24.11 3.41 46.68
CA LEU A 19 24.62 2.37 45.78
C LEU A 19 24.29 2.80 44.34
N LEU A 20 25.32 3.00 43.54
CA LEU A 20 25.20 3.14 42.08
C LEU A 20 24.87 1.76 41.48
N ALA A 21 23.61 1.50 41.23
CA ALA A 21 23.19 0.50 40.25
C ALA A 21 23.09 1.22 38.90
N GLY A 22 23.93 0.80 37.96
CA GLY A 22 23.85 1.26 36.59
C GLY A 22 22.51 0.82 35.97
N CYS A 23 21.68 1.76 35.56
CA CYS A 23 20.58 1.54 34.62
C CYS A 23 21.09 1.89 33.25
N ASP A 24 21.13 0.88 32.42
CA ASP A 24 21.21 1.00 30.98
C ASP A 24 19.90 1.65 30.52
N SER A 25 19.98 2.89 30.05
CA SER A 25 18.81 3.61 29.53
C SER A 25 18.62 3.24 28.07
N THR A 26 17.86 2.18 27.81
CA THR A 26 17.13 2.08 26.56
C THR A 26 16.06 3.17 26.59
N GLU A 27 16.15 4.14 25.69
CA GLU A 27 15.08 5.11 25.46
C GLU A 27 13.83 4.34 24.97
N GLN A 28 12.89 4.10 25.89
CA GLN A 28 11.53 3.75 25.52
C GLN A 28 10.87 5.01 24.97
N VAL A 29 10.59 5.01 23.68
CA VAL A 29 9.62 5.93 23.10
C VAL A 29 8.28 5.68 23.82
N ALA A 30 7.80 6.69 24.54
CA ALA A 30 6.57 6.61 25.30
C ALA A 30 5.37 6.56 24.34
N GLY A 31 4.96 5.36 23.95
CA GLY A 31 3.63 5.08 23.44
C GLY A 31 2.61 5.37 24.56
N VAL A 32 1.48 5.98 24.23
CA VAL A 32 0.40 6.24 25.19
C VAL A 32 -0.21 4.90 25.57
N ASP A 33 0.24 4.35 26.71
CA ASP A 33 -0.32 3.12 27.29
C ASP A 33 -1.79 3.38 27.68
N ARG A 34 -2.73 2.88 26.90
CA ARG A 34 -4.17 2.95 27.16
C ARG A 34 -4.67 1.90 28.14
N GLY A 35 -3.75 1.18 28.82
CA GLY A 35 -4.05 0.41 30.03
C GLY A 35 -5.04 -0.76 29.86
N GLY A 36 -5.01 -1.47 28.72
CA GLY A 36 -5.70 -2.74 28.48
C GLY A 36 -4.77 -3.94 28.47
N ASN A 37 -5.29 -5.15 28.63
CA ASN A 37 -4.52 -6.35 28.32
C ASN A 37 -4.43 -6.50 26.79
N PRO A 38 -3.28 -6.99 26.26
CA PRO A 38 -3.20 -7.40 24.86
C PRO A 38 -4.28 -8.45 24.51
N VAL A 39 -4.86 -8.32 23.34
CA VAL A 39 -5.80 -9.30 22.76
C VAL A 39 -5.22 -9.84 21.48
N ALA A 40 -5.62 -11.05 21.11
CA ALA A 40 -5.26 -11.64 19.82
C ALA A 40 -5.83 -10.78 18.69
N VAL A 41 -5.03 -10.58 17.65
CA VAL A 41 -5.42 -9.83 16.47
C VAL A 41 -4.96 -10.55 15.21
N VAL A 42 -5.81 -10.53 14.19
CA VAL A 42 -5.43 -10.88 12.83
C VAL A 42 -5.61 -9.66 11.95
N THR A 43 -4.57 -9.32 11.20
CA THR A 43 -4.67 -8.20 10.25
C THR A 43 -4.19 -8.62 8.87
N LYS A 44 -4.89 -8.16 7.83
CA LYS A 44 -4.49 -8.28 6.44
C LYS A 44 -4.43 -6.90 5.81
N GLY A 45 -3.36 -6.61 5.10
CA GLY A 45 -3.18 -5.31 4.43
C GLY A 45 -1.77 -5.14 3.91
N GLU A 46 -1.53 -3.98 3.32
CA GLU A 46 -0.21 -3.62 2.80
C GLU A 46 0.78 -3.34 3.93
N ILE A 47 2.04 -3.75 3.72
CA ILE A 47 3.16 -3.24 4.50
C ILE A 47 3.41 -1.79 4.09
N THR A 48 3.27 -0.86 5.03
CA THR A 48 3.51 0.57 4.79
C THR A 48 4.91 1.02 5.22
N GLY A 49 5.63 0.23 6.02
CA GLY A 49 6.99 0.57 6.45
C GLY A 49 7.66 -0.51 7.29
N PHE A 50 8.94 -0.27 7.59
CA PHE A 50 9.80 -1.14 8.37
C PHE A 50 10.47 -0.40 9.53
N GLY A 51 11.14 -1.16 10.40
CA GLY A 51 11.66 -0.75 11.69
C GLY A 51 10.82 -1.35 12.82
N SER A 52 10.26 -2.45 12.56
CA SER A 52 9.14 -3.34 12.80
C SER A 52 8.26 -3.34 11.55
N VAL A 53 7.38 -4.31 11.35
CA VAL A 53 6.47 -4.31 10.19
C VAL A 53 5.25 -3.45 10.51
N ILE A 54 4.91 -2.49 9.64
CA ILE A 54 3.74 -1.62 9.81
C ILE A 54 2.67 -2.09 8.82
N VAL A 55 1.49 -2.47 9.32
CA VAL A 55 0.33 -2.89 8.52
C VAL A 55 -0.91 -2.19 9.06
N ASN A 56 -1.71 -1.59 8.18
CA ASN A 56 -2.95 -0.89 8.55
C ASN A 56 -2.73 0.16 9.65
N GLY A 57 -1.60 0.88 9.62
CA GLY A 57 -1.26 1.93 10.57
C GLY A 57 -0.80 1.44 11.95
N VAL A 58 -0.64 0.12 12.15
CA VAL A 58 -0.16 -0.48 13.39
C VAL A 58 1.25 -1.02 13.19
N ARG A 59 2.15 -0.68 14.11
CA ARG A 59 3.54 -1.16 14.14
C ARG A 59 3.62 -2.45 14.94
N TYR A 60 4.01 -3.55 14.31
CA TYR A 60 4.17 -4.86 14.95
C TYR A 60 5.63 -5.24 15.11
N GLU A 61 6.07 -5.46 16.35
CA GLU A 61 7.38 -6.02 16.64
C GLU A 61 7.48 -7.45 16.09
N THR A 62 8.56 -7.73 15.35
CA THR A 62 8.73 -8.97 14.57
C THR A 62 9.83 -9.88 15.08
N GLY A 63 10.54 -9.48 16.14
CA GLY A 63 11.75 -10.17 16.62
C GLY A 63 11.57 -11.66 16.98
N SER A 64 10.33 -12.10 17.25
CA SER A 64 9.97 -13.50 17.52
C SER A 64 8.95 -14.07 16.54
N ALA A 65 8.57 -13.32 15.50
CA ALA A 65 7.58 -13.74 14.53
C ALA A 65 8.12 -14.84 13.60
N GLU A 66 7.29 -15.83 13.32
CA GLU A 66 7.49 -16.72 12.20
C GLU A 66 7.13 -15.96 10.92
N ILE A 67 8.05 -15.85 9.98
CA ILE A 67 7.80 -15.21 8.69
C ILE A 67 7.80 -16.30 7.63
N VAL A 68 6.72 -16.35 6.85
CA VAL A 68 6.52 -17.30 5.76
C VAL A 68 6.32 -16.49 4.48
N ILE A 69 7.11 -16.81 3.46
CA ILE A 69 7.05 -16.19 2.15
C ILE A 69 6.80 -17.30 1.15
N ASP A 70 5.68 -17.25 0.46
CA ASP A 70 5.26 -18.26 -0.53
C ASP A 70 5.33 -19.70 0.03
N GLY A 71 4.84 -19.87 1.27
CA GLY A 71 4.81 -21.16 1.95
C GLY A 71 6.16 -21.65 2.51
N GLU A 72 7.26 -20.91 2.31
CA GLU A 72 8.59 -21.26 2.80
C GLU A 72 9.04 -20.33 3.94
N PRO A 73 9.89 -20.82 4.88
CA PRO A 73 10.44 -19.98 5.93
C PRO A 73 11.21 -18.78 5.34
N GLY A 74 10.82 -17.57 5.73
CA GLY A 74 11.39 -16.32 5.27
C GLY A 74 11.96 -15.45 6.38
N THR A 75 12.33 -14.24 6.04
CA THR A 75 12.80 -13.21 6.97
C THR A 75 12.20 -11.86 6.62
N GLU A 76 12.19 -10.89 7.54
CA GLU A 76 11.72 -9.53 7.31
C GLU A 76 12.43 -8.87 6.10
N ALA A 77 13.68 -9.22 5.83
CA ALA A 77 14.41 -8.72 4.67
C ALA A 77 13.85 -9.19 3.32
N GLY A 78 13.08 -10.27 3.28
CA GLY A 78 12.38 -10.76 2.08
C GLY A 78 11.04 -10.08 1.82
N LEU A 79 10.51 -9.33 2.79
CA LEU A 79 9.27 -8.57 2.64
C LEU A 79 9.56 -7.18 2.04
N SER A 80 8.60 -6.54 1.42
CA SER A 80 8.73 -5.18 0.84
C SER A 80 7.56 -4.29 1.22
N VAL A 81 7.79 -2.96 1.21
CA VAL A 81 6.69 -1.98 1.27
C VAL A 81 5.79 -2.20 0.07
N GLY A 82 4.48 -2.17 0.30
CA GLY A 82 3.48 -2.49 -0.71
C GLY A 82 3.12 -3.98 -0.80
N ALA A 83 3.88 -4.90 -0.20
CA ALA A 83 3.48 -6.31 -0.11
C ALA A 83 2.22 -6.44 0.76
N VAL A 84 1.22 -7.16 0.29
CA VAL A 84 0.01 -7.50 1.05
C VAL A 84 0.28 -8.74 1.88
N VAL A 85 0.15 -8.64 3.19
CA VAL A 85 0.45 -9.73 4.13
C VAL A 85 -0.72 -10.03 5.04
N THR A 86 -0.78 -11.26 5.52
CA THR A 86 -1.61 -11.65 6.67
C THR A 86 -0.71 -11.75 7.89
N LEU A 87 -1.03 -11.00 8.95
CA LEU A 87 -0.28 -10.95 10.18
C LEU A 87 -1.17 -11.40 11.35
N ARG A 88 -0.64 -12.30 12.18
CA ARG A 88 -1.23 -12.72 13.46
C ARG A 88 -0.37 -12.21 14.59
N GLY A 89 -0.99 -11.78 15.68
CA GLY A 89 -0.26 -11.27 16.82
C GLY A 89 -1.14 -10.88 17.97
N GLU A 90 -0.62 -9.98 18.80
CA GLU A 90 -1.33 -9.40 19.93
C GLU A 90 -1.20 -7.88 19.90
N ARG A 91 -2.26 -7.18 20.30
CA ARG A 91 -2.29 -5.74 20.41
C ARG A 91 -3.17 -5.31 21.60
N VAL A 92 -2.82 -4.23 22.28
CA VAL A 92 -3.78 -3.56 23.16
C VAL A 92 -4.83 -2.88 22.30
N PRO A 93 -6.14 -3.08 22.53
CA PRO A 93 -7.19 -2.49 21.71
C PRO A 93 -7.03 -0.97 21.55
N GLY A 94 -7.02 -0.51 20.29
CA GLY A 94 -6.83 0.90 19.93
C GLY A 94 -5.40 1.43 20.08
N ALA A 95 -4.40 0.60 20.39
CA ALA A 95 -2.99 0.99 20.31
C ALA A 95 -2.49 0.96 18.85
N ASP A 96 -1.51 1.79 18.56
CA ASP A 96 -0.79 1.84 17.28
C ASP A 96 0.45 0.93 17.26
N THR A 97 0.61 0.09 18.31
CA THR A 97 1.69 -0.89 18.45
C THR A 97 1.16 -2.25 18.84
N GLY A 98 1.84 -3.31 18.38
CA GLY A 98 1.54 -4.70 18.68
C GLY A 98 2.77 -5.59 18.58
N THR A 99 2.60 -6.89 18.77
CA THR A 99 3.65 -7.90 18.59
C THR A 99 3.14 -8.96 17.61
N ALA A 100 3.89 -9.20 16.54
CA ALA A 100 3.59 -10.25 15.59
C ALA A 100 4.06 -11.61 16.12
N SER A 101 3.24 -12.64 15.95
CA SER A 101 3.61 -14.04 16.13
C SER A 101 3.87 -14.74 14.79
N ARG A 102 3.17 -14.34 13.73
CA ARG A 102 3.31 -14.88 12.36
C ARG A 102 3.02 -13.80 11.34
N ILE A 103 3.81 -13.78 10.27
CA ILE A 103 3.57 -12.96 9.07
C ILE A 103 3.64 -13.90 7.87
N GLU A 104 2.63 -13.83 7.02
CA GLU A 104 2.52 -14.64 5.81
C GLU A 104 2.34 -13.73 4.59
N PHE A 105 3.19 -13.95 3.60
CA PHE A 105 3.17 -13.28 2.31
C PHE A 105 3.03 -14.36 1.22
N ASP A 106 2.06 -14.19 0.35
CA ASP A 106 1.89 -14.98 -0.87
C ASP A 106 1.70 -14.04 -2.06
N ASP A 107 2.37 -14.32 -3.16
CA ASP A 107 2.18 -13.59 -4.41
C ASP A 107 0.77 -13.76 -4.96
N SER A 108 0.21 -12.70 -5.55
CA SER A 108 -1.03 -12.81 -6.35
C SER A 108 -0.75 -13.50 -7.68
N VAL A 109 0.40 -13.21 -8.29
CA VAL A 109 0.89 -13.86 -9.51
C VAL A 109 2.41 -13.69 -9.65
N GLU A 110 3.14 -14.76 -10.00
CA GLU A 110 4.54 -14.69 -10.45
C GLU A 110 4.69 -15.35 -11.82
N GLY A 111 5.25 -14.62 -12.80
CA GLY A 111 5.49 -15.16 -14.13
C GLY A 111 5.78 -14.12 -15.19
N PRO A 112 5.84 -14.55 -16.48
CA PRO A 112 6.06 -13.62 -17.57
C PRO A 112 4.83 -12.74 -17.84
N VAL A 113 5.11 -11.47 -18.16
CA VAL A 113 4.14 -10.54 -18.74
C VAL A 113 3.75 -11.04 -20.14
N ASP A 114 2.47 -11.24 -20.38
CA ASP A 114 1.93 -11.66 -21.68
C ASP A 114 1.65 -10.45 -22.58
N ALA A 115 1.14 -9.36 -21.98
CA ALA A 115 0.80 -8.11 -22.66
C ALA A 115 0.81 -6.93 -21.69
N VAL A 116 1.02 -5.73 -22.23
CA VAL A 116 0.91 -4.45 -21.50
C VAL A 116 -0.02 -3.54 -22.30
N ASP A 117 -0.96 -2.91 -21.61
CA ASP A 117 -1.79 -1.82 -22.13
C ASP A 117 -1.64 -0.62 -21.19
N ALA A 118 -0.65 0.23 -21.49
CA ALA A 118 -0.33 1.38 -20.66
C ALA A 118 -1.46 2.43 -20.65
N ALA A 119 -2.23 2.53 -21.74
CA ALA A 119 -3.35 3.46 -21.82
C ALA A 119 -4.52 3.02 -20.92
N ALA A 120 -4.74 1.70 -20.80
CA ALA A 120 -5.74 1.14 -19.88
C ALA A 120 -5.20 0.96 -18.46
N GLY A 121 -3.90 1.21 -18.19
CA GLY A 121 -3.27 0.95 -16.89
C GLY A 121 -3.24 -0.53 -16.53
N THR A 122 -3.06 -1.45 -17.51
CA THR A 122 -3.13 -2.89 -17.25
C THR A 122 -1.96 -3.66 -17.85
N ALA A 123 -1.57 -4.73 -17.15
CA ALA A 123 -0.75 -5.80 -17.69
C ALA A 123 -1.49 -7.14 -17.61
N VAL A 124 -1.12 -8.09 -18.46
CA VAL A 124 -1.55 -9.48 -18.34
C VAL A 124 -0.35 -10.31 -17.94
N VAL A 125 -0.42 -11.01 -16.81
CA VAL A 125 0.64 -11.87 -16.29
C VAL A 125 0.06 -13.27 -16.11
N LEU A 126 0.67 -14.27 -16.74
CA LEU A 126 0.15 -15.65 -16.75
C LEU A 126 -1.34 -15.76 -17.14
N GLY A 127 -1.85 -14.86 -17.99
CA GLY A 127 -3.26 -14.82 -18.38
C GLY A 127 -4.18 -14.16 -17.36
N ARG A 128 -3.67 -13.64 -16.24
CA ARG A 128 -4.41 -12.85 -15.25
C ARG A 128 -4.23 -11.35 -15.51
N ILE A 129 -5.30 -10.59 -15.47
CA ILE A 129 -5.24 -9.13 -15.60
C ILE A 129 -4.76 -8.53 -14.29
N VAL A 130 -3.78 -7.62 -14.41
CA VAL A 130 -3.20 -6.84 -13.30
C VAL A 130 -3.43 -5.37 -13.61
N HIS A 131 -4.17 -4.68 -12.76
CA HIS A 131 -4.37 -3.24 -12.82
C HIS A 131 -3.23 -2.54 -12.09
N VAL A 132 -2.67 -1.55 -12.73
CA VAL A 132 -1.54 -0.74 -12.23
C VAL A 132 -2.01 0.70 -12.13
N SER A 133 -1.82 1.30 -10.97
CA SER A 133 -2.17 2.69 -10.69
C SER A 133 -0.93 3.50 -10.29
N ILE A 134 -1.12 4.79 -10.02
CA ILE A 134 -0.04 5.64 -9.49
C ILE A 134 0.36 5.26 -8.06
N ASP A 135 -0.43 4.40 -7.38
CA ASP A 135 -0.11 3.84 -6.06
C ASP A 135 0.71 2.56 -6.12
N THR A 136 0.86 1.94 -7.30
CA THR A 136 1.63 0.71 -7.48
C THR A 136 3.13 1.00 -7.36
N LEU A 137 3.80 0.28 -6.46
CA LEU A 137 5.26 0.37 -6.31
C LEU A 137 5.95 -0.60 -7.27
N PHE A 138 7.07 -0.15 -7.88
CA PHE A 138 7.89 -0.99 -8.75
C PHE A 138 9.23 -1.27 -8.10
N GLU A 139 9.71 -2.52 -8.15
CA GLU A 139 10.99 -2.97 -7.57
C GLU A 139 11.75 -3.90 -8.51
N GLY A 140 13.04 -4.13 -8.20
CA GLY A 140 13.88 -5.14 -8.83
C GLY A 140 14.78 -4.63 -9.95
N ASN A 141 14.40 -3.56 -10.65
CA ASN A 141 15.21 -2.92 -11.68
C ASN A 141 14.94 -1.41 -11.69
N ASP A 142 15.95 -0.61 -11.48
CA ASP A 142 15.83 0.87 -11.38
C ASP A 142 15.41 1.53 -12.71
N ALA A 143 15.52 0.81 -13.82
CA ALA A 143 15.04 1.27 -15.12
C ALA A 143 13.53 1.05 -15.33
N VAL A 144 12.85 0.30 -14.42
CA VAL A 144 11.40 0.05 -14.47
C VAL A 144 10.76 0.80 -13.32
N THR A 145 10.10 1.88 -13.64
CA THR A 145 9.45 2.79 -12.69
C THR A 145 7.94 2.84 -12.87
N GLY A 146 7.44 2.25 -13.94
CA GLY A 146 6.04 2.24 -14.29
C GLY A 146 5.69 1.18 -15.33
N LEU A 147 4.43 1.14 -15.68
CA LEU A 147 3.89 0.18 -16.64
C LEU A 147 4.47 0.36 -18.06
N ASP A 148 4.78 1.61 -18.44
CA ASP A 148 5.37 1.94 -19.76
C ASP A 148 6.75 1.33 -19.98
N ASP A 149 7.45 0.98 -18.91
CA ASP A 149 8.79 0.39 -18.97
C ASP A 149 8.75 -1.14 -19.12
N LEU A 150 7.58 -1.77 -18.93
CA LEU A 150 7.40 -3.21 -19.04
C LEU A 150 7.11 -3.64 -20.46
N THR A 151 7.62 -4.81 -20.80
CA THR A 151 7.41 -5.46 -22.11
C THR A 151 6.97 -6.90 -21.96
N ALA A 152 6.29 -7.43 -22.99
CA ALA A 152 5.95 -8.85 -23.02
C ALA A 152 7.21 -9.71 -22.93
N GLY A 153 7.19 -10.67 -22.01
CA GLY A 153 8.30 -11.58 -21.71
C GLY A 153 9.07 -11.19 -20.43
N ASP A 154 8.92 -9.97 -19.91
CA ASP A 154 9.49 -9.61 -18.60
C ASP A 154 8.91 -10.51 -17.52
N ALA A 155 9.74 -10.94 -16.58
CA ALA A 155 9.32 -11.73 -15.44
C ALA A 155 8.97 -10.82 -14.28
N VAL A 156 7.78 -10.95 -13.72
CA VAL A 156 7.30 -10.14 -12.61
C VAL A 156 6.70 -11.00 -11.51
N GLU A 157 6.82 -10.53 -10.29
CA GLU A 157 6.11 -10.94 -9.09
C GLU A 157 5.18 -9.80 -8.71
N VAL A 158 3.90 -10.10 -8.49
CA VAL A 158 2.86 -9.10 -8.21
C VAL A 158 2.21 -9.41 -6.88
N SER A 159 2.18 -8.41 -6.00
CA SER A 159 1.35 -8.39 -4.81
C SER A 159 0.23 -7.36 -4.98
N GLY A 160 -0.96 -7.66 -4.49
CA GLY A 160 -2.10 -6.76 -4.61
C GLY A 160 -3.37 -7.36 -4.02
N PHE A 161 -4.48 -6.67 -4.24
CA PHE A 161 -5.81 -7.08 -3.80
C PHE A 161 -6.60 -7.66 -4.97
N ASP A 162 -7.33 -8.73 -4.70
CA ASP A 162 -8.26 -9.32 -5.67
C ASP A 162 -9.43 -8.36 -5.92
N ARG A 163 -9.79 -8.19 -7.20
CA ARG A 163 -10.99 -7.47 -7.64
C ARG A 163 -12.18 -8.43 -7.77
N ALA A 164 -13.38 -7.87 -7.87
CA ALA A 164 -14.61 -8.67 -7.96
C ALA A 164 -14.67 -9.58 -9.20
N ASP A 165 -13.96 -9.23 -10.28
CA ASP A 165 -13.85 -10.02 -11.50
C ASP A 165 -12.69 -11.03 -11.49
N GLY A 166 -11.92 -11.07 -10.40
CA GLY A 166 -10.76 -11.92 -10.19
C GLY A 166 -9.45 -11.37 -10.79
N SER A 167 -9.45 -10.18 -11.40
CA SER A 167 -8.21 -9.44 -11.70
C SER A 167 -7.54 -8.96 -10.40
N VAL A 168 -6.34 -8.39 -10.49
CA VAL A 168 -5.56 -7.90 -9.34
C VAL A 168 -5.38 -6.39 -9.45
N GLU A 169 -5.63 -5.66 -8.37
CA GLU A 169 -5.14 -4.30 -8.18
C GLU A 169 -3.77 -4.37 -7.54
N ALA A 170 -2.72 -4.10 -8.32
CA ALA A 170 -1.34 -4.25 -7.84
C ALA A 170 -0.95 -3.14 -6.86
N THR A 171 -0.40 -3.54 -5.73
CA THR A 171 0.22 -2.64 -4.74
C THR A 171 1.73 -2.61 -4.88
N LEU A 172 2.30 -3.75 -5.32
CA LEU A 172 3.72 -3.93 -5.60
C LEU A 172 3.88 -4.80 -6.85
N MET A 173 4.75 -4.39 -7.76
CA MET A 173 5.22 -5.18 -8.89
C MET A 173 6.74 -5.24 -8.85
N ARG A 174 7.29 -6.44 -8.69
CA ARG A 174 8.72 -6.67 -8.64
C ARG A 174 9.21 -7.33 -9.93
N LEU A 175 10.11 -6.65 -10.65
CA LEU A 175 10.78 -7.23 -11.81
C LEU A 175 11.83 -8.23 -11.36
N LYS A 176 11.79 -9.43 -11.91
CA LYS A 176 12.73 -10.52 -11.65
C LYS A 176 13.60 -10.77 -12.89
N SER A 177 14.82 -11.26 -12.70
CA SER A 177 15.71 -11.62 -13.81
C SER A 177 15.19 -12.84 -14.59
N ALA A 178 14.46 -13.71 -13.92
CA ALA A 178 13.67 -14.83 -14.44
C ALA A 178 12.65 -15.21 -13.36
N PRO A 179 11.50 -15.78 -13.72
CA PRO A 179 10.60 -16.29 -12.70
C PRO A 179 11.26 -17.52 -12.05
N ASP A 180 11.24 -17.58 -10.72
CA ASP A 180 11.74 -18.75 -10.00
C ASP A 180 10.79 -19.92 -10.21
N ARG A 181 9.50 -19.61 -10.37
CA ARG A 181 8.38 -20.51 -10.67
C ARG A 181 7.28 -19.72 -11.38
N LEU A 182 6.27 -20.43 -11.85
CA LEU A 182 5.02 -19.82 -12.32
C LEU A 182 3.97 -20.03 -11.22
N GLU A 183 3.37 -18.94 -10.75
CA GLU A 183 2.45 -18.97 -9.62
C GLU A 183 1.21 -18.13 -9.88
N LEU A 184 0.06 -18.66 -9.50
CA LEU A 184 -1.23 -17.97 -9.50
C LEU A 184 -1.92 -18.26 -8.17
N THR A 185 -2.22 -17.20 -7.41
CA THR A 185 -3.01 -17.30 -6.17
C THR A 185 -4.30 -16.50 -6.33
N GLY A 186 -5.45 -17.09 -6.02
CA GLY A 186 -6.74 -16.41 -6.10
C GLY A 186 -7.93 -17.37 -6.00
N VAL A 187 -9.12 -16.85 -6.26
CA VAL A 187 -10.36 -17.63 -6.13
C VAL A 187 -10.55 -18.53 -7.34
N ALA A 188 -10.73 -19.85 -7.09
CA ALA A 188 -11.01 -20.83 -8.10
C ALA A 188 -12.42 -20.68 -8.68
N ALA A 189 -12.50 -20.60 -9.99
CA ALA A 189 -13.76 -20.52 -10.72
C ALA A 189 -13.80 -21.54 -11.86
N GLN A 190 -14.98 -21.88 -12.35
CA GLN A 190 -15.20 -22.83 -13.45
C GLN A 190 -14.43 -24.15 -13.24
N VAL A 191 -14.45 -24.66 -12.00
CA VAL A 191 -13.78 -25.91 -11.65
C VAL A 191 -14.42 -27.07 -12.36
N ASP A 192 -13.65 -27.77 -13.21
CA ASP A 192 -14.01 -29.02 -13.88
C ASP A 192 -13.16 -30.14 -13.29
N THR A 193 -13.76 -30.92 -12.39
CA THR A 193 -13.09 -32.05 -11.71
C THR A 193 -12.86 -33.25 -12.62
N VAL A 194 -13.54 -33.34 -13.78
CA VAL A 194 -13.36 -34.41 -14.76
C VAL A 194 -12.18 -34.06 -15.69
N ALA A 195 -12.17 -32.87 -16.24
CA ALA A 195 -11.06 -32.38 -17.05
C ALA A 195 -9.84 -31.95 -16.19
N GLN A 196 -10.01 -31.87 -14.88
CA GLN A 196 -9.02 -31.40 -13.90
C GLN A 196 -8.44 -30.01 -14.26
N ARG A 197 -9.35 -29.07 -14.52
CA ARG A 197 -9.05 -27.69 -14.88
C ARG A 197 -9.88 -26.71 -14.06
N LEU A 198 -9.32 -25.53 -13.83
CA LEU A 198 -10.01 -24.42 -13.19
C LEU A 198 -9.49 -23.09 -13.75
N ARG A 199 -10.11 -21.98 -13.34
CA ARG A 199 -9.62 -20.63 -13.61
C ARG A 199 -9.32 -19.89 -12.31
N ILE A 200 -8.27 -19.05 -12.37
CA ILE A 200 -7.95 -18.07 -11.34
C ILE A 200 -7.88 -16.73 -12.07
N GLY A 201 -8.83 -15.82 -11.78
CA GLY A 201 -8.84 -14.48 -12.37
C GLY A 201 -8.77 -14.46 -13.92
N GLY A 202 -9.40 -15.41 -14.60
CA GLY A 202 -9.36 -15.54 -16.05
C GLY A 202 -8.26 -16.48 -16.57
N ALA A 203 -7.14 -16.62 -15.88
CA ALA A 203 -6.07 -17.56 -16.22
C ALA A 203 -6.54 -19.02 -16.11
N LEU A 204 -6.19 -19.85 -17.08
CA LEU A 204 -6.53 -21.26 -17.10
C LEU A 204 -5.42 -22.10 -16.44
N VAL A 205 -5.80 -22.97 -15.53
CA VAL A 205 -4.92 -23.89 -14.80
C VAL A 205 -5.34 -25.34 -15.11
N ASP A 206 -4.39 -26.16 -15.52
CA ASP A 206 -4.52 -27.61 -15.62
C ASP A 206 -3.83 -28.24 -14.41
N TYR A 207 -4.64 -28.88 -13.54
CA TYR A 207 -4.15 -29.53 -12.33
C TYR A 207 -4.17 -31.06 -12.41
N GLY A 208 -4.31 -31.61 -13.62
CA GLY A 208 -4.42 -33.04 -13.84
C GLY A 208 -3.25 -33.90 -13.37
N SER A 209 -2.06 -33.28 -13.24
CA SER A 209 -0.87 -33.94 -12.69
C SER A 209 -0.40 -33.32 -11.37
N ALA A 210 -1.12 -32.33 -10.84
CA ALA A 210 -0.72 -31.63 -9.64
C ALA A 210 -0.89 -32.48 -8.36
N MET A 211 0.00 -32.27 -7.42
CA MET A 211 -0.23 -32.66 -6.04
C MET A 211 -1.29 -31.71 -5.44
N LEU A 212 -2.38 -32.27 -4.93
CA LEU A 212 -3.44 -31.51 -4.25
C LEU A 212 -3.14 -31.46 -2.75
N ASP A 213 -3.19 -30.28 -2.15
CA ASP A 213 -2.91 -30.07 -0.73
C ASP A 213 -3.97 -29.20 -0.06
N GLY A 214 -4.37 -29.56 1.17
CA GLY A 214 -5.26 -28.76 2.02
C GLY A 214 -6.75 -28.83 1.68
N PHE A 215 -7.20 -29.53 0.63
CA PHE A 215 -8.60 -29.62 0.26
C PHE A 215 -9.37 -30.63 1.13
N ALA A 216 -10.38 -30.15 1.88
CA ALA A 216 -11.16 -30.97 2.81
C ALA A 216 -11.85 -32.16 2.12
N ASP A 217 -12.37 -31.98 0.89
CA ASP A 217 -13.03 -32.99 0.10
C ASP A 217 -12.07 -33.67 -0.91
N GLY A 218 -10.78 -33.41 -0.83
CA GLY A 218 -9.74 -33.98 -1.68
C GLY A 218 -9.70 -33.42 -3.11
N ALA A 219 -10.49 -32.38 -3.42
CA ALA A 219 -10.52 -31.71 -4.73
C ALA A 219 -10.91 -30.23 -4.57
N PRO A 220 -10.48 -29.32 -5.47
CA PRO A 220 -10.90 -27.93 -5.45
C PRO A 220 -12.37 -27.76 -5.81
N ALA A 221 -13.01 -26.74 -5.24
CA ALA A 221 -14.36 -26.29 -5.54
C ALA A 221 -14.37 -24.83 -6.02
N ASN A 222 -15.49 -24.43 -6.68
CA ASN A 222 -15.68 -23.02 -7.01
C ASN A 222 -15.82 -22.22 -5.72
N GLY A 223 -15.06 -21.11 -5.63
CA GLY A 223 -15.02 -20.25 -4.45
C GLY A 223 -13.85 -20.52 -3.51
N ASP A 224 -13.18 -21.68 -3.63
CA ASP A 224 -11.96 -21.92 -2.86
C ASP A 224 -10.88 -20.90 -3.24
N ARG A 225 -10.18 -20.35 -2.27
CA ARG A 225 -8.91 -19.67 -2.54
C ARG A 225 -7.84 -20.73 -2.73
N VAL A 226 -7.14 -20.67 -3.85
CA VAL A 226 -6.14 -21.67 -4.21
C VAL A 226 -4.87 -21.01 -4.70
N GLU A 227 -3.77 -21.73 -4.53
CA GLU A 227 -2.47 -21.40 -5.10
C GLU A 227 -2.06 -22.52 -6.06
N ALA A 228 -1.83 -22.17 -7.31
CA ALA A 228 -1.37 -23.07 -8.37
C ALA A 228 0.08 -22.75 -8.71
N ARG A 229 0.98 -23.70 -8.52
CA ARG A 229 2.41 -23.59 -8.85
C ARG A 229 2.83 -24.58 -9.91
N GLY A 230 3.67 -24.12 -10.82
CA GLY A 230 4.26 -24.96 -11.87
C GLY A 230 5.48 -24.33 -12.49
N SER A 231 6.08 -25.03 -13.45
CA SER A 231 7.26 -24.54 -14.19
C SER A 231 6.99 -24.42 -15.69
N GLN A 232 5.79 -24.80 -16.16
CA GLN A 232 5.46 -24.87 -17.59
C GLN A 232 4.09 -24.30 -17.91
N ARG A 233 3.98 -23.77 -19.13
CA ARG A 233 2.71 -23.38 -19.76
C ARG A 233 2.50 -24.18 -21.05
N ALA A 234 1.25 -24.56 -21.31
CA ALA A 234 0.86 -25.08 -22.62
C ALA A 234 0.90 -23.97 -23.68
N ALA A 235 0.84 -24.34 -24.95
CA ALA A 235 0.90 -23.42 -26.08
C ALA A 235 -0.27 -22.39 -26.11
N ASP A 236 -1.39 -22.71 -25.45
CA ASP A 236 -2.56 -21.85 -25.30
C ASP A 236 -2.48 -20.93 -24.07
N GLY A 237 -1.36 -20.94 -23.35
CA GLY A 237 -1.14 -20.13 -22.15
C GLY A 237 -1.58 -20.80 -20.85
N THR A 238 -2.19 -21.99 -20.87
CA THR A 238 -2.61 -22.73 -19.68
C THR A 238 -1.43 -23.02 -18.76
N LEU A 239 -1.50 -22.66 -17.48
CA LEU A 239 -0.52 -23.06 -16.47
C LEU A 239 -0.68 -24.57 -16.19
N ILE A 240 0.40 -25.32 -16.33
CA ILE A 240 0.45 -26.74 -15.95
C ILE A 240 0.91 -26.79 -14.49
N ALA A 241 -0.05 -27.01 -13.59
CA ALA A 241 0.23 -27.02 -12.16
C ALA A 241 0.96 -28.32 -11.75
N GLU A 242 2.03 -28.15 -10.97
CA GLU A 242 2.74 -29.24 -10.26
C GLU A 242 2.18 -29.41 -8.86
N THR A 243 1.72 -28.30 -8.23
CA THR A 243 0.98 -28.29 -6.98
C THR A 243 -0.25 -27.39 -7.09
N LEU A 244 -1.32 -27.78 -6.44
CA LEU A 244 -2.51 -26.96 -6.21
C LEU A 244 -2.87 -27.06 -4.74
N SER A 245 -2.73 -25.96 -4.01
CA SER A 245 -2.95 -25.91 -2.57
C SER A 245 -4.16 -25.04 -2.23
N PHE A 246 -4.95 -25.48 -1.26
CA PHE A 246 -5.96 -24.63 -0.65
C PHE A 246 -5.29 -23.57 0.22
N LYS A 247 -5.75 -22.33 0.12
CA LYS A 247 -5.29 -21.23 0.96
C LYS A 247 -6.45 -20.69 1.79
N GLU A 248 -6.20 -20.42 3.06
CA GLU A 248 -7.18 -19.74 3.90
C GLU A 248 -7.48 -18.34 3.33
N GLN A 249 -8.73 -17.88 3.46
CA GLN A 249 -9.12 -16.55 3.03
C GLN A 249 -9.04 -15.58 4.21
N GLY A 250 -8.49 -14.40 3.96
CA GLY A 250 -8.55 -13.29 4.90
C GLY A 250 -8.08 -13.67 6.31
N VAL A 251 -9.04 -13.67 7.25
CA VAL A 251 -8.81 -13.99 8.67
C VAL A 251 -9.47 -15.30 9.12
N ASP A 252 -9.74 -16.20 8.18
CA ASP A 252 -10.50 -17.47 8.42
C ASP A 252 -9.99 -18.32 9.61
N ALA A 253 -8.69 -18.25 9.90
CA ALA A 253 -8.15 -18.96 11.06
C ALA A 253 -8.23 -18.15 12.36
N ALA A 254 -8.90 -16.99 12.38
CA ALA A 254 -9.16 -16.25 13.62
C ALA A 254 -10.32 -16.90 14.38
N ALA A 255 -10.21 -16.96 15.71
CA ALA A 255 -11.25 -17.49 16.55
C ALA A 255 -12.39 -16.46 16.77
N GLU A 256 -13.57 -16.97 17.09
CA GLU A 256 -14.68 -16.11 17.54
C GLU A 256 -14.25 -15.18 18.68
N GLY A 257 -14.53 -13.89 18.54
CA GLY A 257 -14.19 -12.85 19.50
C GLY A 257 -12.80 -12.25 19.34
N GLU A 258 -11.99 -12.72 18.40
CA GLU A 258 -10.71 -12.08 18.07
C GLU A 258 -10.92 -10.75 17.31
N GLU A 259 -10.05 -9.79 17.58
CA GLU A 259 -10.01 -8.54 16.83
C GLU A 259 -9.46 -8.79 15.42
N ALA A 260 -10.14 -8.30 14.41
CA ALA A 260 -9.73 -8.42 13.02
C ALA A 260 -9.66 -7.04 12.35
N LYS A 261 -8.63 -6.86 11.51
CA LYS A 261 -8.48 -5.67 10.69
C LYS A 261 -8.07 -6.09 9.28
N VAL A 262 -8.92 -5.79 8.29
CA VAL A 262 -8.71 -6.20 6.90
C VAL A 262 -8.81 -5.00 5.99
N GLU A 263 -7.79 -4.80 5.17
CA GLU A 263 -7.79 -3.87 4.05
C GLU A 263 -7.88 -4.65 2.74
N GLY A 264 -8.66 -4.15 1.79
CA GLY A 264 -8.80 -4.76 0.48
C GLY A 264 -9.89 -4.13 -0.36
N LEU A 265 -10.13 -4.71 -1.53
CA LEU A 265 -11.26 -4.35 -2.38
C LEU A 265 -12.50 -5.19 -2.00
N ILE A 266 -13.68 -4.61 -2.18
CA ILE A 266 -14.94 -5.35 -2.04
C ILE A 266 -15.07 -6.31 -3.22
N THR A 267 -14.90 -7.61 -2.95
CA THR A 267 -14.94 -8.68 -3.98
C THR A 267 -16.34 -9.25 -4.19
N ARG A 268 -17.21 -9.21 -3.17
CA ARG A 268 -18.64 -9.53 -3.27
C ARG A 268 -19.44 -8.44 -2.56
N PHE A 269 -20.54 -8.02 -3.15
CA PHE A 269 -21.43 -7.03 -2.55
C PHE A 269 -22.89 -7.45 -2.70
N ALA A 270 -23.51 -7.86 -1.61
CA ALA A 270 -24.95 -8.13 -1.56
C ALA A 270 -25.73 -6.92 -1.03
N SER A 271 -25.19 -6.24 -0.03
CA SER A 271 -25.71 -5.01 0.53
C SER A 271 -24.62 -4.35 1.39
N ALA A 272 -24.87 -3.13 1.88
CA ALA A 272 -23.98 -2.49 2.84
C ALA A 272 -23.84 -3.28 4.16
N ALA A 273 -24.79 -4.15 4.50
CA ALA A 273 -24.75 -4.98 5.69
C ALA A 273 -24.16 -6.41 5.43
N ASP A 274 -23.84 -6.75 4.18
CA ASP A 274 -23.33 -8.07 3.78
C ASP A 274 -22.49 -7.95 2.52
N PHE A 275 -21.16 -7.98 2.69
CA PHE A 275 -20.20 -7.92 1.60
C PHE A 275 -18.90 -8.64 2.00
N ASP A 276 -18.02 -8.91 1.04
CA ASP A 276 -16.70 -9.49 1.30
C ASP A 276 -15.60 -8.52 0.90
N VAL A 277 -14.57 -8.42 1.72
CA VAL A 277 -13.35 -7.64 1.46
C VAL A 277 -12.20 -8.61 1.22
N ASP A 278 -11.66 -8.64 0.02
CA ASP A 278 -10.62 -9.59 -0.41
C ASP A 278 -10.96 -11.05 -0.02
N GLY A 279 -12.23 -11.41 -0.23
CA GLY A 279 -12.79 -12.71 0.11
C GLY A 279 -13.22 -12.91 1.57
N GLN A 280 -12.85 -11.99 2.48
CA GLN A 280 -13.26 -12.05 3.89
C GLN A 280 -14.69 -11.54 4.06
N PRO A 281 -15.64 -12.36 4.58
CA PRO A 281 -16.99 -11.91 4.86
C PRO A 281 -17.04 -10.82 5.92
N VAL A 282 -17.84 -9.78 5.67
CA VAL A 282 -18.06 -8.64 6.55
C VAL A 282 -19.54 -8.38 6.72
N ALA A 283 -19.95 -8.17 7.96
CA ALA A 283 -21.28 -7.70 8.32
C ALA A 283 -21.19 -6.33 9.00
N THR A 284 -22.16 -5.44 8.71
CA THR A 284 -22.30 -4.17 9.43
C THR A 284 -23.67 -4.07 10.10
N ASP A 285 -23.76 -3.26 11.13
CA ASP A 285 -24.99 -2.96 11.84
C ASP A 285 -25.15 -1.44 12.11
N ASP A 286 -26.17 -1.07 12.89
CA ASP A 286 -26.45 0.35 13.22
C ASP A 286 -25.35 1.02 14.06
N ALA A 287 -24.44 0.26 14.68
CA ALA A 287 -23.32 0.77 15.46
C ALA A 287 -22.06 0.98 14.63
N THR A 288 -21.99 0.40 13.42
CA THR A 288 -20.83 0.51 12.52
C THR A 288 -20.58 1.97 12.12
N VAL A 289 -19.35 2.45 12.32
CA VAL A 289 -18.92 3.80 11.94
C VAL A 289 -18.30 3.76 10.54
N PHE A 290 -18.81 4.61 9.63
CA PHE A 290 -18.22 4.80 8.30
C PHE A 290 -17.34 6.05 8.27
N GLU A 291 -16.11 5.92 7.76
CA GLU A 291 -15.13 6.99 7.60
C GLU A 291 -14.72 7.12 6.12
N GLY A 292 -14.34 8.32 5.68
CA GLY A 292 -13.98 8.57 4.28
C GLY A 292 -15.14 8.52 3.28
N GLY A 293 -16.36 8.24 3.77
CA GLY A 293 -17.56 8.13 2.98
C GLY A 293 -18.75 7.65 3.81
N ASN A 294 -19.70 6.99 3.17
CA ASN A 294 -20.88 6.42 3.83
C ASN A 294 -21.29 5.10 3.16
N ALA A 295 -22.21 4.35 3.81
CA ALA A 295 -22.68 3.04 3.38
C ALA A 295 -23.20 2.99 1.92
N SER A 296 -23.74 4.09 1.38
CA SER A 296 -24.24 4.12 -0.02
C SER A 296 -23.14 4.19 -1.08
N MET A 297 -21.89 4.41 -0.66
CA MET A 297 -20.72 4.43 -1.54
C MET A 297 -20.03 3.07 -1.63
N LEU A 298 -20.46 2.08 -0.83
CA LEU A 298 -19.95 0.73 -0.93
C LEU A 298 -20.43 0.05 -2.21
N GLY A 299 -19.57 -0.75 -2.81
CA GLY A 299 -19.86 -1.52 -4.02
C GLY A 299 -18.64 -2.35 -4.43
N PRO A 300 -18.78 -3.20 -5.47
CA PRO A 300 -17.64 -3.97 -5.98
C PRO A 300 -16.46 -3.06 -6.30
N ASP A 301 -15.24 -3.55 -6.03
CA ASP A 301 -13.96 -2.88 -6.28
C ASP A 301 -13.73 -1.57 -5.50
N VAL A 302 -14.61 -1.21 -4.57
CA VAL A 302 -14.34 -0.12 -3.62
C VAL A 302 -13.31 -0.61 -2.61
N ARG A 303 -12.21 0.16 -2.43
CA ARG A 303 -11.19 -0.13 -1.44
C ARG A 303 -11.65 0.32 -0.06
N VAL A 304 -11.58 -0.58 0.89
CA VAL A 304 -11.99 -0.33 2.29
C VAL A 304 -11.00 -0.94 3.26
N GLU A 305 -10.90 -0.33 4.44
CA GLU A 305 -10.33 -0.94 5.64
C GLU A 305 -11.48 -1.21 6.62
N VAL A 306 -11.58 -2.44 7.08
CA VAL A 306 -12.58 -2.89 8.04
C VAL A 306 -11.90 -3.30 9.33
N GLU A 307 -12.34 -2.75 10.46
CA GLU A 307 -11.92 -3.11 11.81
C GLU A 307 -13.14 -3.59 12.60
N GLY A 308 -13.03 -4.72 13.27
CA GLY A 308 -14.13 -5.31 14.02
C GLY A 308 -13.76 -6.61 14.72
N THR A 309 -14.76 -7.41 15.05
CA THR A 309 -14.60 -8.66 15.80
C THR A 309 -15.11 -9.84 14.98
N VAL A 310 -14.37 -10.95 14.99
CA VAL A 310 -14.75 -12.18 14.29
C VAL A 310 -15.95 -12.85 14.97
N THR A 311 -16.95 -13.18 14.20
CA THR A 311 -18.17 -13.88 14.64
C THR A 311 -18.01 -15.40 14.65
N ASP A 312 -19.00 -16.13 15.17
CA ASP A 312 -19.07 -17.59 15.14
C ASP A 312 -19.15 -18.20 13.71
N THR A 313 -19.51 -17.36 12.72
CA THR A 313 -19.54 -17.75 11.31
C THR A 313 -18.25 -17.44 10.55
N GLY A 314 -17.24 -16.84 11.22
CA GLY A 314 -16.00 -16.38 10.60
C GLY A 314 -16.11 -15.01 9.90
N ALA A 315 -17.30 -14.38 9.87
CA ALA A 315 -17.44 -13.03 9.35
C ALA A 315 -16.91 -12.00 10.35
N ILE A 316 -16.42 -10.85 9.86
CA ILE A 316 -16.09 -9.71 10.70
C ILE A 316 -17.37 -8.90 10.92
N LEU A 317 -17.81 -8.74 12.19
CA LEU A 317 -18.79 -7.71 12.55
C LEU A 317 -18.03 -6.40 12.67
N ALA A 318 -18.23 -5.52 11.70
CA ALA A 318 -17.47 -4.29 11.58
C ALA A 318 -17.88 -3.25 12.62
N GLU A 319 -16.93 -2.78 13.42
CA GLU A 319 -17.05 -1.60 14.27
C GLU A 319 -16.78 -0.33 13.46
N ARG A 320 -15.86 -0.42 12.49
CA ARG A 320 -15.47 0.67 11.59
C ARG A 320 -15.25 0.15 10.17
N VAL A 321 -15.74 0.91 9.19
CA VAL A 321 -15.46 0.75 7.78
C VAL A 321 -14.93 2.07 7.25
N ARG A 322 -13.68 2.11 6.84
CA ARG A 322 -13.06 3.28 6.20
C ARG A 322 -12.99 3.06 4.70
N LEU A 323 -13.62 3.96 3.95
CA LEU A 323 -13.50 3.99 2.49
C LEU A 323 -12.21 4.71 2.11
N GLU A 324 -11.45 4.12 1.20
CA GLU A 324 -10.22 4.69 0.71
C GLU A 324 -10.38 5.15 -0.74
N SER A 325 -10.11 6.44 -0.97
CA SER A 325 -10.13 6.98 -2.33
C SER A 325 -8.84 6.61 -3.06
N PRO A 326 -8.89 6.25 -4.36
CA PRO A 326 -7.70 6.06 -5.16
C PRO A 326 -6.91 7.36 -5.25
N SER A 327 -5.59 7.25 -5.36
CA SER A 327 -4.74 8.41 -5.60
C SER A 327 -5.02 9.00 -6.99
N GLN A 328 -5.12 10.32 -7.05
CA GLN A 328 -5.36 11.08 -8.28
C GLN A 328 -4.28 12.13 -8.51
N ALA A 329 -3.51 12.45 -7.47
CA ALA A 329 -2.46 13.44 -7.53
C ALA A 329 -1.07 12.79 -7.34
N ARG A 330 -0.08 13.29 -8.08
CA ARG A 330 1.32 12.86 -8.02
C ARG A 330 2.23 14.06 -8.14
N LEU A 331 3.28 14.06 -7.36
CA LEU A 331 4.40 15.00 -7.48
C LEU A 331 5.70 14.20 -7.60
N ASP A 332 6.55 14.58 -8.52
CA ASP A 332 7.95 14.19 -8.55
C ASP A 332 8.79 15.47 -8.54
N GLY A 333 9.56 15.70 -7.47
CA GLY A 333 10.26 16.96 -7.26
C GLY A 333 11.30 16.93 -6.15
N THR A 334 12.09 18.00 -6.08
CA THR A 334 13.08 18.17 -5.03
C THR A 334 12.43 18.66 -3.74
N VAL A 335 12.81 18.08 -2.62
CA VAL A 335 12.35 18.46 -1.26
C VAL A 335 12.91 19.81 -0.87
N ASP A 336 12.03 20.72 -0.50
CA ASP A 336 12.36 22.06 0.00
C ASP A 336 12.58 22.03 1.52
N ASP A 337 11.65 21.42 2.26
CA ASP A 337 11.63 21.35 3.72
C ASP A 337 10.94 20.09 4.22
N VAL A 338 11.28 19.64 5.44
CA VAL A 338 10.68 18.45 6.10
C VAL A 338 10.47 18.75 7.58
N ASP A 339 9.28 18.44 8.07
CA ASP A 339 8.92 18.48 9.50
C ASP A 339 8.38 17.09 9.93
N PRO A 340 9.26 16.19 10.42
CA PRO A 340 8.86 14.87 10.87
C PRO A 340 7.91 14.89 12.07
N ASP A 341 7.98 15.89 12.94
CA ASP A 341 7.12 16.01 14.12
C ASP A 341 5.68 16.41 13.72
N ALA A 342 5.55 17.22 12.67
CA ALA A 342 4.26 17.59 12.11
C ALA A 342 3.73 16.55 11.10
N GLY A 343 4.55 15.60 10.66
CA GLY A 343 4.19 14.63 9.62
C GLY A 343 4.06 15.27 8.24
N THR A 344 4.91 16.28 7.91
CA THR A 344 4.80 17.05 6.68
C THR A 344 6.13 17.23 5.98
N LEU A 345 6.09 17.39 4.66
CA LEU A 345 7.21 17.88 3.88
C LEU A 345 6.70 18.81 2.77
N THR A 346 7.60 19.61 2.22
CA THR A 346 7.32 20.42 1.02
C THR A 346 8.30 20.02 -0.07
N ALA A 347 7.81 19.77 -1.28
CA ALA A 347 8.66 19.47 -2.43
C ALA A 347 8.13 20.23 -3.66
N ALA A 348 9.04 20.86 -4.42
CA ALA A 348 8.71 21.73 -5.55
C ALA A 348 7.61 22.78 -5.23
N GLY A 349 7.59 23.29 -3.99
CA GLY A 349 6.61 24.24 -3.48
C GLY A 349 5.26 23.62 -3.05
N VAL A 350 5.00 22.35 -3.33
CA VAL A 350 3.78 21.63 -2.94
C VAL A 350 3.91 21.13 -1.50
N ALA A 351 2.90 21.42 -0.67
CA ALA A 351 2.80 20.83 0.67
C ALA A 351 2.31 19.38 0.59
N ILE A 352 3.03 18.48 1.25
CA ILE A 352 2.73 17.05 1.31
C ILE A 352 2.47 16.68 2.77
N LEU A 353 1.28 16.13 3.03
CA LEU A 353 0.85 15.65 4.33
C LEU A 353 1.03 14.14 4.38
N THR A 354 1.49 13.62 5.52
CA THR A 354 1.66 12.18 5.73
C THR A 354 0.92 11.73 6.99
N ASP A 355 0.58 10.46 7.06
CA ASP A 355 -0.03 9.84 8.23
C ASP A 355 0.55 8.43 8.49
N GLY A 356 -0.02 7.70 9.46
CA GLY A 356 0.42 6.35 9.82
C GLY A 356 0.23 5.29 8.73
N LYS A 357 -0.46 5.63 7.63
CA LYS A 357 -0.68 4.76 6.47
C LYS A 357 0.19 5.13 5.28
N THR A 358 0.87 6.28 5.33
CA THR A 358 1.78 6.68 4.26
C THR A 358 2.91 5.67 4.13
N ARG A 359 3.10 5.14 2.93
CA ARG A 359 4.19 4.21 2.59
C ARG A 359 5.44 5.01 2.27
N PHE A 360 6.53 4.73 3.00
CA PHE A 360 7.83 5.35 2.75
C PHE A 360 8.80 4.32 2.18
N ARG A 361 9.46 4.67 1.08
CA ARG A 361 10.45 3.82 0.42
C ARG A 361 11.65 4.63 -0.06
N ASP A 362 12.85 4.06 0.08
CA ASP A 362 14.05 4.55 -0.57
C ASP A 362 14.36 3.72 -1.82
N ALA A 363 14.05 4.28 -2.99
CA ALA A 363 14.39 3.73 -4.29
C ALA A 363 15.65 4.37 -4.89
N SER A 364 16.30 5.29 -4.16
CA SER A 364 17.58 5.88 -4.57
C SER A 364 18.71 4.85 -4.55
N SER A 365 19.86 5.21 -5.08
CA SER A 365 21.07 4.39 -5.02
C SER A 365 21.53 4.04 -3.59
N GLN A 366 21.03 4.74 -2.55
CA GLN A 366 21.32 4.45 -1.13
C GLN A 366 20.58 3.22 -0.61
N ARG A 367 19.37 2.94 -1.09
CA ARG A 367 18.56 1.77 -0.71
C ARG A 367 18.41 1.62 0.81
N GLN A 368 18.21 2.75 1.52
CA GLN A 368 18.10 2.75 2.97
C GLN A 368 16.86 1.95 3.42
N ARG A 369 17.03 1.10 4.42
CA ARG A 369 15.96 0.34 5.05
C ARG A 369 16.30 0.08 6.52
N PRO A 370 15.43 0.39 7.49
CA PRO A 370 14.12 1.04 7.34
C PRO A 370 14.25 2.47 6.79
N PHE A 371 13.14 3.00 6.25
CA PHE A 371 13.05 4.35 5.69
C PHE A 371 11.72 5.00 6.10
N SER A 372 11.76 6.26 6.50
CA SER A 372 10.65 7.02 7.03
C SER A 372 10.76 8.50 6.66
N LEU A 373 9.78 9.32 7.03
CA LEU A 373 9.83 10.77 6.84
C LEU A 373 11.07 11.40 7.48
N ALA A 374 11.52 10.88 8.64
CA ALA A 374 12.70 11.39 9.35
C ALA A 374 14.03 11.15 8.59
N ASP A 375 14.04 10.29 7.58
CA ASP A 375 15.21 9.98 6.76
C ASP A 375 15.28 10.84 5.49
N ILE A 376 14.25 11.64 5.23
CA ILE A 376 14.17 12.56 4.10
C ILE A 376 14.77 13.91 4.52
N ALA A 377 15.56 14.53 3.65
CA ALA A 377 16.18 15.81 3.88
C ALA A 377 15.89 16.79 2.74
N SER A 378 15.99 18.10 3.04
CA SER A 378 15.99 19.15 2.00
C SER A 378 17.09 18.87 0.96
N GLY A 379 16.73 18.90 -0.32
CA GLY A 379 17.59 18.59 -1.46
C GLY A 379 17.45 17.13 -1.94
N ASP A 380 16.83 16.23 -1.19
CA ASP A 380 16.45 14.91 -1.69
C ASP A 380 15.41 15.05 -2.81
N ARG A 381 15.33 14.05 -3.69
CA ARG A 381 14.25 13.96 -4.66
C ARG A 381 13.23 12.95 -4.17
N VAL A 382 11.95 13.30 -4.25
CA VAL A 382 10.86 12.41 -3.89
C VAL A 382 9.80 12.37 -4.98
N GLU A 383 9.25 11.20 -5.15
CA GLU A 383 7.98 10.96 -5.81
C GLU A 383 6.93 10.71 -4.73
N ALA A 384 5.85 11.50 -4.74
CA ALA A 384 4.73 11.35 -3.82
C ALA A 384 3.43 11.19 -4.61
N ALA A 385 2.60 10.21 -4.24
CA ALA A 385 1.28 10.00 -4.82
C ALA A 385 0.23 9.91 -3.71
N GLY A 386 -0.97 10.40 -4.01
CA GLY A 386 -2.06 10.45 -3.02
C GLY A 386 -3.28 11.22 -3.51
N THR A 387 -4.03 11.78 -2.58
CA THR A 387 -5.24 12.55 -2.87
C THR A 387 -5.05 14.03 -2.58
N GLU A 388 -5.78 14.88 -3.30
CA GLU A 388 -5.81 16.32 -3.00
C GLU A 388 -6.52 16.59 -1.68
N SER A 389 -5.90 17.38 -0.82
CA SER A 389 -6.45 17.88 0.44
C SER A 389 -6.34 19.41 0.50
N GLY A 390 -7.31 20.09 -0.09
CA GLY A 390 -7.23 21.53 -0.33
C GLY A 390 -6.11 21.85 -1.33
N ASP A 391 -5.12 22.63 -0.89
CA ASP A 391 -3.94 22.99 -1.68
C ASP A 391 -2.73 22.08 -1.37
N ALA A 392 -2.92 20.96 -0.68
CA ALA A 392 -1.89 20.01 -0.31
C ALA A 392 -2.14 18.63 -0.91
N LEU A 393 -1.10 17.83 -1.00
CA LEU A 393 -1.14 16.40 -1.33
C LEU A 393 -1.17 15.58 -0.02
N MET A 394 -2.25 14.85 0.26
CA MET A 394 -2.26 13.81 1.30
C MET A 394 -1.64 12.56 0.70
N ALA A 395 -0.41 12.26 1.08
CA ALA A 395 0.36 11.20 0.46
C ALA A 395 -0.04 9.80 0.96
N ARG A 396 -0.30 8.90 0.02
CA ARG A 396 -0.37 7.46 0.23
C ARG A 396 1.03 6.83 0.12
N THR A 397 1.85 7.36 -0.80
CA THR A 397 3.24 6.91 -1.01
C THR A 397 4.18 8.10 -1.04
N VAL A 398 5.37 7.94 -0.46
CA VAL A 398 6.52 8.84 -0.62
C VAL A 398 7.75 7.98 -0.89
N THR A 399 8.28 8.08 -2.09
CA THR A 399 9.46 7.32 -2.54
C THR A 399 10.62 8.29 -2.76
N ARG A 400 11.73 8.13 -2.04
CA ARG A 400 12.97 8.86 -2.37
C ARG A 400 13.61 8.22 -3.61
N THR A 401 13.97 9.06 -4.57
CA THR A 401 14.64 8.66 -5.82
C THR A 401 16.01 9.33 -5.96
N ASP A 402 16.79 8.95 -6.98
CA ASP A 402 18.02 9.66 -7.29
C ASP A 402 17.71 11.06 -7.86
N ALA A 403 18.65 11.98 -7.66
CA ALA A 403 18.46 13.38 -8.04
C ALA A 403 18.25 13.56 -9.56
N ASP A 404 17.23 14.32 -9.91
CA ASP A 404 16.94 14.83 -11.25
C ASP A 404 16.50 16.29 -11.14
N ALA A 405 16.57 17.05 -12.23
CA ALA A 405 16.30 18.49 -12.24
C ALA A 405 14.86 18.86 -12.63
N GLY A 406 14.06 17.92 -13.11
CA GLY A 406 12.69 18.15 -13.56
C GLY A 406 11.68 18.20 -12.40
N VAL A 407 10.49 18.67 -12.70
CA VAL A 407 9.29 18.54 -11.86
C VAL A 407 8.22 17.87 -12.70
N VAL A 408 7.57 16.85 -12.16
CA VAL A 408 6.34 16.31 -12.71
C VAL A 408 5.24 16.51 -11.67
N LEU A 409 4.13 17.14 -12.07
CA LEU A 409 2.99 17.38 -11.21
C LEU A 409 1.70 16.93 -11.91
N ARG A 410 0.95 16.04 -11.28
CA ARG A 410 -0.38 15.62 -11.72
C ARG A 410 -1.40 15.97 -10.64
N ALA A 411 -2.39 16.77 -10.98
CA ALA A 411 -3.49 17.14 -10.10
C ALA A 411 -4.56 17.90 -10.92
N ARG A 412 -5.61 18.34 -10.27
CA ARG A 412 -6.64 19.19 -10.90
C ARG A 412 -6.11 20.59 -11.15
N ALA A 413 -6.34 21.09 -12.36
CA ALA A 413 -6.10 22.48 -12.69
C ALA A 413 -7.20 23.38 -12.11
N ARG A 414 -6.80 24.47 -11.48
CA ARG A 414 -7.68 25.49 -10.88
C ARG A 414 -7.20 26.89 -11.23
N ASP A 415 -8.07 27.88 -11.11
CA ASP A 415 -7.75 29.29 -11.40
C ASP A 415 -7.09 29.46 -12.79
N VAL A 416 -7.67 28.78 -13.79
CA VAL A 416 -7.13 28.70 -15.14
C VAL A 416 -7.24 30.07 -15.85
N GLY A 417 -6.08 30.65 -16.19
CA GLY A 417 -5.93 31.93 -16.90
C GLY A 417 -5.34 31.76 -18.31
N GLU A 418 -4.93 32.86 -18.96
CA GLU A 418 -4.47 32.82 -20.37
C GLU A 418 -3.08 32.15 -20.54
N SER A 419 -2.23 32.10 -19.49
CA SER A 419 -0.89 31.53 -19.54
C SER A 419 -0.44 30.93 -18.22
N ARG A 420 -1.37 30.69 -17.31
CA ARG A 420 -1.11 30.10 -15.99
C ARG A 420 -2.35 29.43 -15.42
N PHE A 421 -2.13 28.51 -14.49
CA PHE A 421 -3.13 27.86 -13.67
C PHE A 421 -2.51 27.40 -12.34
N VAL A 422 -3.34 26.97 -11.40
CA VAL A 422 -2.88 26.51 -10.08
C VAL A 422 -3.13 25.01 -9.95
N MET A 423 -2.17 24.28 -9.38
CA MET A 423 -2.29 22.88 -9.02
C MET A 423 -1.68 22.69 -7.62
N LEU A 424 -2.40 22.06 -6.69
CA LEU A 424 -1.93 21.82 -5.31
C LEU A 424 -1.27 23.07 -4.66
N GLY A 425 -1.88 24.23 -4.87
CA GLY A 425 -1.42 25.51 -4.29
C GLY A 425 -0.22 26.16 -4.99
N VAL A 426 0.40 25.50 -5.99
CA VAL A 426 1.50 26.09 -6.76
C VAL A 426 1.02 26.60 -8.10
N THR A 427 1.62 27.72 -8.54
CA THR A 427 1.35 28.29 -9.87
C THR A 427 2.15 27.56 -10.93
N VAL A 428 1.47 27.13 -11.98
CA VAL A 428 2.08 26.64 -13.22
C VAL A 428 1.98 27.74 -14.26
N VAL A 429 3.08 28.09 -14.87
CA VAL A 429 3.15 29.07 -15.96
C VAL A 429 3.55 28.40 -17.26
N THR A 430 2.97 28.86 -18.37
CA THR A 430 3.26 28.39 -19.72
C THR A 430 3.75 29.53 -20.59
N ASP A 431 4.50 29.20 -21.62
CA ASP A 431 5.01 30.15 -22.59
C ASP A 431 4.87 29.63 -24.03
N GLY A 432 5.44 30.35 -24.99
CA GLY A 432 5.38 29.98 -26.40
C GLY A 432 6.11 28.68 -26.77
N THR A 433 6.83 28.05 -25.82
CA THR A 433 7.56 26.79 -26.02
C THR A 433 6.87 25.61 -25.34
N THR A 434 5.84 25.85 -24.50
CA THR A 434 5.09 24.82 -23.82
C THR A 434 4.29 23.97 -24.85
N ALA A 435 4.46 22.65 -24.80
CA ALA A 435 3.66 21.71 -25.58
C ALA A 435 2.37 21.36 -24.81
N PHE A 436 1.24 21.33 -25.51
CA PHE A 436 -0.06 20.94 -24.96
C PHE A 436 -0.57 19.69 -25.66
N GLU A 437 -1.09 18.74 -24.89
CA GLU A 437 -1.58 17.46 -25.38
C GLU A 437 -2.92 17.11 -24.70
N GLU A 438 -3.79 16.40 -25.41
CA GLU A 438 -4.99 15.73 -24.89
C GLU A 438 -5.05 14.35 -25.54
N ASP A 439 -5.21 13.28 -24.75
CA ASP A 439 -5.22 11.88 -25.22
C ASP A 439 -4.02 11.53 -26.11
N GLY A 440 -2.85 12.05 -25.76
CA GLY A 440 -1.62 11.86 -26.54
C GLY A 440 -1.58 12.57 -27.89
N GLN A 441 -2.57 13.45 -28.18
CA GLN A 441 -2.61 14.27 -29.39
C GLN A 441 -2.28 15.72 -29.08
N PRO A 442 -1.45 16.38 -29.91
CA PRO A 442 -1.17 17.79 -29.72
C PRO A 442 -2.44 18.66 -29.88
N ILE A 443 -2.62 19.59 -28.95
CA ILE A 443 -3.66 20.62 -29.01
C ILE A 443 -3.04 22.03 -28.94
N ASP A 444 -3.78 23.07 -29.26
CA ASP A 444 -3.30 24.43 -29.05
C ASP A 444 -3.59 24.93 -27.60
N ALA A 445 -2.84 25.95 -27.19
CA ALA A 445 -2.99 26.52 -25.85
C ALA A 445 -4.42 27.04 -25.59
N ALA A 446 -5.10 27.59 -26.62
CA ALA A 446 -6.44 28.12 -26.47
C ALA A 446 -7.46 27.00 -26.20
N ALA A 447 -7.31 25.84 -26.85
CA ALA A 447 -8.14 24.65 -26.59
C ALA A 447 -7.92 24.16 -25.15
N PHE A 448 -6.67 24.07 -24.70
CA PHE A 448 -6.36 23.70 -23.30
C PHE A 448 -7.04 24.65 -22.31
N TYR A 449 -6.79 25.96 -22.41
CA TYR A 449 -7.34 26.93 -21.46
C TYR A 449 -8.87 27.04 -21.47
N ALA A 450 -9.52 26.62 -22.56
CA ALA A 450 -10.98 26.60 -22.64
C ALA A 450 -11.62 25.45 -21.82
N THR A 451 -10.86 24.38 -21.51
CA THR A 451 -11.42 23.14 -20.97
C THR A 451 -10.71 22.63 -19.70
N ALA A 452 -9.55 23.19 -19.32
CA ALA A 452 -8.70 22.66 -18.25
C ALA A 452 -9.24 22.87 -16.83
N GLU A 453 -10.13 23.88 -16.61
CA GLU A 453 -10.64 24.18 -15.26
C GLU A 453 -11.35 22.98 -14.64
N GLY A 454 -10.84 22.50 -13.51
CA GLY A 454 -11.39 21.37 -12.75
C GLY A 454 -11.03 19.98 -13.30
N ARG A 455 -10.32 19.91 -14.43
CA ARG A 455 -9.84 18.64 -15.01
C ARG A 455 -8.50 18.24 -14.44
N ASP A 456 -8.22 16.94 -14.48
CA ASP A 456 -6.91 16.38 -14.14
C ASP A 456 -5.90 16.72 -15.24
N VAL A 457 -4.76 17.28 -14.82
CA VAL A 457 -3.69 17.74 -15.70
C VAL A 457 -2.36 17.17 -15.21
N GLU A 458 -1.51 16.76 -16.14
CA GLU A 458 -0.12 16.44 -15.86
C GLU A 458 0.80 17.50 -16.48
N VAL A 459 1.75 17.97 -15.70
CA VAL A 459 2.73 18.99 -16.07
C VAL A 459 4.12 18.42 -15.91
N GLU A 460 4.94 18.53 -16.95
CA GLU A 460 6.39 18.36 -16.90
C GLU A 460 7.06 19.71 -17.05
N GLY A 461 7.98 20.07 -16.17
CA GLY A 461 8.61 21.39 -16.20
C GLY A 461 9.79 21.54 -15.27
N THR A 462 10.12 22.78 -14.92
CA THR A 462 11.17 23.14 -13.99
C THR A 462 10.66 24.15 -12.98
N LEU A 463 11.14 24.08 -11.74
CA LEU A 463 10.81 25.05 -10.69
C LEU A 463 11.72 26.29 -10.81
N ASN A 464 11.10 27.47 -10.91
CA ASN A 464 11.78 28.76 -10.89
C ASN A 464 10.90 29.81 -10.18
N GLY A 465 10.64 29.58 -8.89
CA GLY A 465 9.57 30.25 -8.16
C GLY A 465 8.21 29.64 -8.44
N ASP A 466 7.70 29.80 -9.66
CA ASP A 466 6.58 29.06 -10.24
C ASP A 466 7.10 27.82 -11.01
N ILE A 467 6.24 26.84 -11.29
CA ILE A 467 6.56 25.73 -12.21
C ILE A 467 6.44 26.26 -13.64
N VAL A 468 7.54 26.28 -14.38
CA VAL A 468 7.57 26.63 -15.80
C VAL A 468 7.37 25.35 -16.61
N ALA A 469 6.20 25.20 -17.22
CA ALA A 469 5.82 23.99 -17.92
C ALA A 469 6.50 23.89 -19.30
N ALA A 470 7.20 22.76 -19.53
CA ALA A 470 7.66 22.36 -20.86
C ALA A 470 6.56 21.59 -21.62
N ARG A 471 5.78 20.79 -20.88
CA ARG A 471 4.65 20.02 -21.41
C ARG A 471 3.48 20.06 -20.45
N VAL A 472 2.28 20.11 -20.99
CA VAL A 472 1.00 20.04 -20.26
C VAL A 472 0.09 19.04 -20.96
N ARG A 473 -0.40 18.05 -20.23
CA ARG A 473 -1.33 17.04 -20.73
C ARG A 473 -2.66 17.14 -20.00
N LEU A 474 -3.76 17.25 -20.74
CA LEU A 474 -5.09 16.96 -20.21
C LEU A 474 -5.28 15.45 -20.15
N LEU A 475 -5.72 14.97 -19.01
CA LEU A 475 -6.00 13.56 -18.78
C LEU A 475 -7.49 13.27 -18.97
N GLU A 476 -7.83 12.03 -19.33
CA GLU A 476 -9.22 11.56 -19.35
C GLU A 476 -9.81 11.59 -17.93
N ASP A 477 -11.13 11.91 -17.80
CA ASP A 477 -11.85 11.94 -16.53
C ASP A 477 -12.19 10.51 -16.05
#